data_ea13fb182279b9d1e966688ba55a568b
#
_entry.id   ea13fb182279b9d1e966688ba55a568b
#
_cell.length_a   1.000
_cell.length_b   1.000
_cell.length_c   1.000
_cell.angle_alpha   90.00
_cell.angle_beta   90.00
_cell.angle_gamma   90.00
#
_symmetry.space_group_name_H-M   'P 1'
#
loop_
_entity.id
_entity.type
_entity.pdbx_description
1 polymer ?
#
loop_
_entity_poly.entity_id
_entity_poly.type
_entity_poly.pdbx_seq_one_letter_code
_entity_poly.pdbx_strand_id
1 'polypeptide(L)'
;MVRGAVWFRSDLRTDDNPALLDATNSCEEVIGIYIFSENQWALHNESNIKHEFLLNNLNKLEKSLNELNIPLIAVNAESFKSLHVDLTSFVTQHNIGHVFWNKEFGVNELERDNMVSESLKKISVSSSSYHDQVIYEPGFL
;
A
#
# COMPACT_ATOMS: atom_id res chain seq x y z
N MET A 1 -13.23 18.24 0.34
CA MET A 1 -12.77 17.19 1.28
C MET A 1 -11.92 16.17 0.51
N VAL A 2 -10.68 15.97 0.93
CA VAL A 2 -9.78 15.01 0.29
C VAL A 2 -9.74 13.72 1.11
N ARG A 3 -10.07 12.61 0.46
CA ARG A 3 -9.94 11.29 1.06
C ARG A 3 -8.65 10.67 0.54
N GLY A 4 -7.78 10.23 1.46
CA GLY A 4 -6.51 9.60 1.13
C GLY A 4 -6.55 8.11 1.38
N ALA A 5 -5.68 7.40 0.68
CA ALA A 5 -5.47 5.98 0.92
C ALA A 5 -3.98 5.71 1.08
N VAL A 6 -3.62 4.95 2.09
CA VAL A 6 -2.25 4.48 2.29
C VAL A 6 -2.17 3.04 1.82
N TRP A 7 -1.34 2.80 0.83
CA TRP A 7 -1.14 1.47 0.26
C TRP A 7 0.02 0.80 0.98
N PHE A 8 -0.33 -0.11 1.87
CA PHE A 8 0.65 -0.88 2.63
C PHE A 8 1.15 -2.07 1.82
N ARG A 9 2.44 -2.36 1.90
CA ARG A 9 3.07 -3.51 1.23
C ARG A 9 3.87 -4.31 2.25
N SER A 10 5.18 -4.14 2.31
CA SER A 10 6.02 -4.78 3.33
C SER A 10 6.11 -3.97 4.62
N ASP A 11 5.69 -2.73 4.58
CA ASP A 11 5.76 -1.77 5.68
C ASP A 11 4.52 -1.81 6.58
N LEU A 12 4.22 -2.96 7.14
CA LEU A 12 2.99 -3.19 7.89
C LEU A 12 3.10 -2.63 9.32
N ARG A 13 3.19 -1.31 9.43
CA ARG A 13 3.33 -0.63 10.71
C ARG A 13 2.76 0.78 10.65
N THR A 14 2.43 1.32 11.83
CA THR A 14 1.99 2.71 11.98
C THR A 14 3.10 3.65 12.44
N ASP A 15 4.12 3.11 13.11
CA ASP A 15 5.25 3.90 13.58
C ASP A 15 6.29 4.07 12.47
N ASP A 16 6.96 5.22 12.46
CA ASP A 16 8.00 5.53 11.47
C ASP A 16 7.55 5.23 10.05
N ASN A 17 6.34 5.66 9.71
CA ASN A 17 5.76 5.41 8.40
C ASN A 17 5.49 6.76 7.72
N PRO A 18 6.39 7.22 6.83
CA PRO A 18 6.25 8.53 6.19
C PRO A 18 4.97 8.68 5.38
N ALA A 19 4.57 7.63 4.64
CA ALA A 19 3.36 7.68 3.84
C ALA A 19 2.12 7.88 4.70
N LEU A 20 2.02 7.13 5.80
CA LEU A 20 0.90 7.24 6.72
C LEU A 20 0.87 8.62 7.39
N LEU A 21 2.03 9.11 7.82
CA LEU A 21 2.12 10.42 8.47
C LEU A 21 1.65 11.53 7.55
N ASP A 22 2.12 11.54 6.32
CA ASP A 22 1.73 12.58 5.37
C ASP A 22 0.26 12.48 4.99
N ALA A 23 -0.25 11.26 4.84
CA ALA A 23 -1.67 11.06 4.54
C ALA A 23 -2.56 11.62 5.65
N THR A 24 -2.23 11.35 6.91
CA THR A 24 -3.02 11.85 8.04
C THR A 24 -2.92 13.36 8.20
N ASN A 25 -1.79 13.95 7.80
CA ASN A 25 -1.62 15.41 7.85
C ASN A 25 -2.29 16.13 6.69
N SER A 26 -2.41 15.48 5.55
CA SER A 26 -2.88 16.11 4.30
C SER A 26 -4.33 15.83 3.97
N CYS A 27 -4.92 14.79 4.53
CA CYS A 27 -6.27 14.35 4.16
C CYS A 27 -7.18 14.35 5.38
N GLU A 28 -8.46 14.65 5.13
CA GLU A 28 -9.47 14.64 6.21
C GLU A 28 -9.87 13.23 6.59
N GLU A 29 -9.93 12.34 5.60
CA GLU A 29 -10.22 10.93 5.82
C GLU A 29 -9.12 10.10 5.19
N VAL A 30 -8.69 9.06 5.90
CA VAL A 30 -7.65 8.15 5.41
C VAL A 30 -8.14 6.72 5.58
N ILE A 31 -7.91 5.91 4.55
CA ILE A 31 -8.12 4.46 4.63
C ILE A 31 -6.80 3.76 4.31
N GLY A 32 -6.61 2.58 4.88
CA GLY A 32 -5.48 1.73 4.56
C GLY A 32 -5.90 0.67 3.56
N ILE A 33 -5.01 0.34 2.64
CA ILE A 33 -5.24 -0.69 1.63
C ILE A 33 -4.10 -1.69 1.68
N TYR A 34 -4.45 -2.97 1.66
CA TYR A 34 -3.49 -4.04 1.41
C TYR A 34 -4.00 -4.88 0.26
N ILE A 35 -3.14 -5.12 -0.74
CA ILE A 35 -3.53 -5.85 -1.94
C ILE A 35 -2.87 -7.22 -1.93
N PHE A 36 -3.70 -8.28 -1.95
CA PHE A 36 -3.25 -9.65 -2.09
C PHE A 36 -3.20 -10.01 -3.57
N SER A 37 -2.09 -10.60 -4.00
CA SER A 37 -1.99 -11.17 -5.34
C SER A 37 -2.16 -12.69 -5.23
N GLU A 38 -3.10 -13.26 -5.98
CA GLU A 38 -3.32 -14.71 -5.97
C GLU A 38 -2.08 -15.47 -6.43
N ASN A 39 -1.36 -14.91 -7.39
CA ASN A 39 -0.12 -15.53 -7.86
C ASN A 39 0.94 -15.59 -6.76
N GLN A 40 1.02 -14.56 -5.93
CA GLN A 40 1.92 -14.58 -4.78
C GLN A 40 1.54 -15.68 -3.80
N TRP A 41 0.25 -15.84 -3.53
CA TRP A 41 -0.23 -16.89 -2.65
C TRP A 41 0.07 -18.28 -3.22
N ALA A 42 -0.16 -18.47 -4.52
CA ALA A 42 0.11 -19.75 -5.18
C ALA A 42 1.59 -20.11 -5.16
N LEU A 43 2.46 -19.14 -5.43
CA LEU A 43 3.90 -19.35 -5.43
C LEU A 43 4.47 -19.62 -4.04
N HIS A 44 3.82 -19.11 -3.02
CA HIS A 44 4.26 -19.26 -1.63
C HIS A 44 3.42 -20.25 -0.85
N ASN A 45 2.64 -21.06 -1.53
CA ASN A 45 1.73 -22.02 -0.91
C ASN A 45 2.45 -23.09 -0.09
N GLU A 46 3.73 -23.25 -0.28
CA GLU A 46 4.55 -24.21 0.46
C GLU A 46 4.85 -23.77 1.89
N SER A 47 4.62 -22.50 2.21
CA SER A 47 5.00 -21.96 3.50
C SER A 47 3.80 -21.39 4.25
N ASN A 48 3.08 -22.27 4.94
CA ASN A 48 2.00 -21.85 5.83
C ASN A 48 2.49 -20.89 6.91
N ILE A 49 3.75 -21.03 7.33
CA ILE A 49 4.36 -20.16 8.34
C ILE A 49 4.43 -18.72 7.85
N LYS A 50 4.81 -18.50 6.58
CA LYS A 50 4.86 -17.15 6.00
C LYS A 50 3.48 -16.54 5.90
N HIS A 51 2.47 -17.33 5.53
CA HIS A 51 1.09 -16.84 5.46
C HIS A 51 0.57 -16.45 6.83
N GLU A 52 0.82 -17.28 7.85
CA GLU A 52 0.41 -16.98 9.22
C GLU A 52 1.11 -15.72 9.73
N PHE A 53 2.39 -15.58 9.45
CA PHE A 53 3.16 -14.40 9.82
C PHE A 53 2.57 -13.13 9.20
N LEU A 54 2.27 -13.18 7.92
CA LEU A 54 1.65 -12.07 7.22
C LEU A 54 0.29 -11.72 7.79
N LEU A 55 -0.56 -12.72 8.00
CA LEU A 55 -1.90 -12.51 8.56
C LEU A 55 -1.83 -11.92 9.97
N ASN A 56 -0.88 -12.39 10.78
CA ASN A 56 -0.69 -11.83 12.12
C ASN A 56 -0.26 -10.38 12.07
N ASN A 57 0.64 -10.04 11.14
CA ASN A 57 1.08 -8.67 10.96
C ASN A 57 -0.04 -7.77 10.46
N LEU A 58 -0.86 -8.27 9.56
CA LEU A 58 -2.03 -7.52 9.07
C LEU A 58 -3.05 -7.29 10.17
N ASN A 59 -3.28 -8.28 11.03
CA ASN A 59 -4.18 -8.13 12.16
C ASN A 59 -3.67 -7.09 13.16
N LYS A 60 -2.38 -7.06 13.41
CA LYS A 60 -1.76 -6.05 14.28
C LYS A 60 -1.88 -4.67 13.66
N LEU A 61 -1.63 -4.58 12.36
CA LEU A 61 -1.76 -3.31 11.64
C LEU A 61 -3.20 -2.81 11.69
N GLU A 62 -4.17 -3.68 11.47
CA GLU A 62 -5.57 -3.33 11.52
C GLU A 62 -5.95 -2.73 12.87
N LYS A 63 -5.50 -3.36 13.95
CA LYS A 63 -5.77 -2.86 15.31
C LYS A 63 -5.15 -1.48 15.53
N SER A 64 -3.89 -1.31 15.11
CA SER A 64 -3.20 -0.03 15.27
C SER A 64 -3.88 1.07 14.45
N LEU A 65 -4.31 0.77 13.24
CA LEU A 65 -5.01 1.72 12.40
C LEU A 65 -6.39 2.06 12.95
N ASN A 66 -7.09 1.08 13.51
CA ASN A 66 -8.40 1.32 14.14
C ASN A 66 -8.31 2.29 15.30
N GLU A 67 -7.21 2.25 16.05
CA GLU A 67 -6.98 3.24 17.12
C GLU A 67 -6.85 4.66 16.58
N LEU A 68 -6.47 4.80 15.32
CA LEU A 68 -6.37 6.09 14.63
C LEU A 68 -7.62 6.40 13.80
N ASN A 69 -8.65 5.59 13.90
CA ASN A 69 -9.88 5.70 13.12
C ASN A 69 -9.64 5.52 11.62
N ILE A 70 -8.70 4.66 11.27
CA ILE A 70 -8.36 4.34 9.88
C ILE A 70 -8.73 2.89 9.60
N PRO A 71 -9.71 2.61 8.75
CA PRO A 71 -10.03 1.24 8.39
C PRO A 71 -8.97 0.66 7.46
N LEU A 72 -8.66 -0.61 7.62
CA LEU A 72 -7.77 -1.34 6.70
C LEU A 72 -8.63 -2.24 5.82
N ILE A 73 -8.52 -2.07 4.52
CA ILE A 73 -9.31 -2.83 3.55
C ILE A 73 -8.39 -3.70 2.72
N ALA A 74 -8.73 -4.99 2.64
CA ALA A 74 -7.99 -5.95 1.83
C ALA A 74 -8.63 -6.04 0.44
N VAL A 75 -7.80 -6.02 -0.59
CA VAL A 75 -8.22 -6.11 -1.98
C VAL A 75 -7.49 -7.29 -2.61
N ASN A 76 -8.21 -8.11 -3.37
CA ASN A 76 -7.61 -9.23 -4.10
C ASN A 76 -7.33 -8.82 -5.53
N ALA A 77 -6.10 -9.00 -5.98
CA ALA A 77 -5.71 -8.81 -7.36
C ALA A 77 -5.45 -10.16 -8.01
N GLU A 78 -5.80 -10.31 -9.28
CA GLU A 78 -5.55 -11.56 -10.01
C GLU A 78 -4.06 -11.85 -10.14
N SER A 79 -3.27 -10.82 -10.38
CA SER A 79 -1.83 -10.99 -10.55
C SER A 79 -1.12 -9.70 -10.18
N PHE A 80 0.19 -9.81 -10.04
CA PHE A 80 1.05 -8.67 -9.82
C PHE A 80 0.95 -7.66 -10.98
N LYS A 81 0.74 -8.14 -12.20
CA LYS A 81 0.64 -7.29 -13.39
C LYS A 81 -0.68 -6.55 -13.48
N SER A 82 -1.76 -7.12 -12.94
CA SER A 82 -3.08 -6.49 -12.97
C SER A 82 -3.36 -5.62 -11.76
N LEU A 83 -2.42 -5.55 -10.82
CA LEU A 83 -2.61 -4.85 -9.56
C LEU A 83 -3.00 -3.38 -9.77
N HIS A 84 -2.40 -2.71 -10.76
CA HIS A 84 -2.72 -1.31 -11.05
C HIS A 84 -4.17 -1.10 -11.46
N VAL A 85 -4.76 -2.08 -12.15
CA VAL A 85 -6.18 -2.03 -12.54
C VAL A 85 -7.07 -2.17 -11.32
N ASP A 86 -6.76 -3.13 -10.45
CA ASP A 86 -7.55 -3.37 -9.24
C ASP A 86 -7.46 -2.18 -8.28
N LEU A 87 -6.29 -1.59 -8.15
CA LEU A 87 -6.11 -0.42 -7.30
C LEU A 87 -6.88 0.78 -7.84
N THR A 88 -6.84 1.04 -9.14
CA THR A 88 -7.57 2.16 -9.72
C THR A 88 -9.07 1.98 -9.61
N SER A 89 -9.57 0.75 -9.74
CA SER A 89 -10.98 0.45 -9.52
C SER A 89 -11.40 0.75 -8.08
N PHE A 90 -10.59 0.32 -7.12
CA PHE A 90 -10.84 0.58 -5.70
C PHE A 90 -10.87 2.07 -5.42
N VAL A 91 -9.89 2.80 -5.93
CA VAL A 91 -9.74 4.24 -5.73
C VAL A 91 -10.97 4.98 -6.27
N THR A 92 -11.42 4.60 -7.46
CA THR A 92 -12.60 5.20 -8.07
C THR A 92 -13.85 4.91 -7.26
N GLN A 93 -14.01 3.67 -6.82
CA GLN A 93 -15.16 3.20 -6.07
C GLN A 93 -15.31 3.92 -4.72
N HIS A 94 -14.18 4.21 -4.08
CA HIS A 94 -14.16 4.83 -2.75
C HIS A 94 -13.90 6.33 -2.77
N ASN A 95 -13.89 6.94 -3.95
CA ASN A 95 -13.67 8.39 -4.10
C ASN A 95 -12.38 8.87 -3.46
N ILE A 96 -11.30 8.11 -3.66
CA ILE A 96 -9.98 8.46 -3.16
C ILE A 96 -9.36 9.53 -4.07
N GLY A 97 -8.86 10.60 -3.48
CA GLY A 97 -8.23 11.69 -4.23
C GLY A 97 -6.71 11.63 -4.25
N HIS A 98 -6.10 10.90 -3.33
CA HIS A 98 -4.65 10.83 -3.19
C HIS A 98 -4.24 9.49 -2.60
N VAL A 99 -3.28 8.81 -3.22
CA VAL A 99 -2.75 7.53 -2.74
C VAL A 99 -1.30 7.74 -2.29
N PHE A 100 -0.97 7.21 -1.11
CA PHE A 100 0.34 7.34 -0.49
C PHE A 100 0.95 5.97 -0.30
N TRP A 101 2.25 5.82 -0.59
CA TRP A 101 2.95 4.57 -0.30
C TRP A 101 4.42 4.83 -0.04
N ASN A 102 5.08 3.89 0.65
CA ASN A 102 6.51 3.92 0.85
C ASN A 102 7.19 3.09 -0.24
N LYS A 103 8.28 3.61 -0.78
CA LYS A 103 8.96 2.98 -1.92
C LYS A 103 9.58 1.64 -1.55
N GLU A 104 9.52 0.73 -2.51
CA GLU A 104 10.27 -0.51 -2.50
C GLU A 104 11.19 -0.51 -3.71
N PHE A 105 12.37 -1.12 -3.58
CA PHE A 105 13.45 -0.91 -4.54
C PHE A 105 13.77 -2.09 -5.45
N GLY A 106 13.02 -3.17 -5.39
CA GLY A 106 13.16 -4.26 -6.36
C GLY A 106 12.77 -3.79 -7.75
N VAL A 107 13.31 -4.44 -8.78
CA VAL A 107 13.00 -4.08 -10.18
C VAL A 107 11.50 -4.22 -10.46
N ASN A 108 10.92 -5.35 -10.03
CA ASN A 108 9.49 -5.59 -10.24
C ASN A 108 8.63 -4.61 -9.45
N GLU A 109 9.07 -4.25 -8.26
CA GLU A 109 8.36 -3.30 -7.40
C GLU A 109 8.37 -1.90 -7.98
N LEU A 110 9.50 -1.48 -8.57
CA LEU A 110 9.59 -0.19 -9.23
C LEU A 110 8.70 -0.11 -10.47
N GLU A 111 8.66 -1.18 -11.27
CA GLU A 111 7.77 -1.25 -12.42
C GLU A 111 6.31 -1.19 -12.00
N ARG A 112 5.95 -1.94 -10.96
CA ARG A 112 4.60 -1.94 -10.39
C ARG A 112 4.21 -0.54 -9.95
N ASP A 113 5.09 0.12 -9.21
CA ASP A 113 4.81 1.45 -8.69
C ASP A 113 4.65 2.47 -9.81
N ASN A 114 5.46 2.36 -10.87
CA ASN A 114 5.33 3.21 -12.05
C ASN A 114 3.99 2.99 -12.77
N MET A 115 3.58 1.74 -12.93
CA MET A 115 2.30 1.41 -13.56
C MET A 115 1.13 1.96 -12.76
N VAL A 116 1.19 1.84 -11.43
CA VAL A 116 0.17 2.38 -10.54
C VAL A 116 0.12 3.90 -10.66
N SER A 117 1.27 4.56 -10.60
CA SER A 117 1.36 6.01 -10.69
C SER A 117 0.76 6.53 -12.01
N GLU A 118 1.10 5.90 -13.12
CA GLU A 118 0.56 6.25 -14.44
C GLU A 118 -0.94 6.04 -14.51
N SER A 119 -1.43 4.93 -13.97
CA SER A 119 -2.87 4.61 -13.98
C SER A 119 -3.67 5.60 -13.14
N LEU A 120 -3.14 6.01 -12.00
CA LEU A 120 -3.78 7.00 -11.14
C LEU A 120 -3.83 8.37 -11.82
N LYS A 121 -2.78 8.74 -12.52
CA LYS A 121 -2.74 9.99 -13.29
C LYS A 121 -3.87 10.05 -14.33
N LYS A 122 -4.13 8.94 -14.99
CA LYS A 122 -5.17 8.87 -16.02
C LYS A 122 -6.57 9.15 -15.48
N ILE A 123 -6.81 8.88 -14.22
CA ILE A 123 -8.09 9.14 -13.57
C ILE A 123 -8.04 10.38 -12.66
N SER A 124 -7.02 11.19 -12.81
CA SER A 124 -6.84 12.45 -12.08
C SER A 124 -6.72 12.25 -10.55
N VAL A 125 -6.10 11.17 -10.14
CA VAL A 125 -5.81 10.90 -8.74
C VAL A 125 -4.32 11.14 -8.50
N SER A 126 -4.00 11.90 -7.46
CA SER A 126 -2.63 12.20 -7.09
C SER A 126 -2.00 11.01 -6.37
N SER A 127 -0.68 10.92 -6.45
CA SER A 127 0.06 9.90 -5.71
C SER A 127 1.35 10.49 -5.14
N SER A 128 1.75 9.97 -3.99
CA SER A 128 2.99 10.37 -3.33
C SER A 128 3.71 9.14 -2.82
N SER A 129 5.01 9.08 -3.03
CA SER A 129 5.84 7.97 -2.56
C SER A 129 7.01 8.49 -1.75
N TYR A 130 7.45 7.72 -0.77
CA TYR A 130 8.43 8.16 0.22
C TYR A 130 9.52 7.14 0.40
N HIS A 131 10.71 7.62 0.79
CA HIS A 131 11.79 6.75 1.22
C HIS A 131 11.55 6.41 2.69
N ASP A 132 11.33 5.13 2.95
CA ASP A 132 11.02 4.64 4.29
C ASP A 132 12.27 4.19 5.04
N GLN A 133 13.27 3.69 4.33
CA GLN A 133 14.49 3.16 4.94
C GLN A 133 15.50 4.28 5.17
N VAL A 134 15.44 4.85 6.35
CA VAL A 134 16.30 5.98 6.72
C VAL A 134 17.76 5.57 6.88
N ILE A 135 18.01 4.33 7.33
CA ILE A 135 19.35 3.85 7.65
C ILE A 135 20.15 3.46 6.41
N TYR A 136 19.47 2.98 5.37
CA TYR A 136 20.12 2.45 4.18
C TYR A 136 19.55 3.08 2.91
N GLU A 137 19.65 4.39 2.79
CA GLU A 137 19.27 5.03 1.54
C GLU A 137 20.22 4.58 0.42
N PRO A 138 19.71 4.34 -0.80
CA PRO A 138 20.57 3.97 -1.92
C PRO A 138 21.64 5.03 -2.15
N GLY A 139 22.89 4.59 -2.18
CA GLY A 139 24.01 5.49 -2.39
C GLY A 139 24.62 6.11 -1.14
N PHE A 140 24.03 5.88 0.03
CA PHE A 140 24.54 6.42 1.27
C PHE A 140 25.79 5.70 1.76
N LEU A 141 25.89 4.43 1.48
CA LEU A 141 27.06 3.65 1.78
C LEU A 141 28.05 3.68 0.62
#